data_aa368f2f13277f57e6ea1ae066ba2cf8
#
_entry.id   aa368f2f13277f57e6ea1ae066ba2cf8
#
_cell.length_a   1.000
_cell.length_b   1.000
_cell.length_c   1.000
_cell.angle_alpha   90.00
_cell.angle_beta   90.00
_cell.angle_gamma   90.00
#
_symmetry.space_group_name_H-M   'P 1'
#
loop_
_entity.id
_entity.type
_entity.pdbx_description
1 polymer ?
#
loop_
_entity_poly.entity_id
_entity_poly.type
_entity_poly.pdbx_seq_one_letter_code
_entity_poly.pdbx_strand_id
1 'polypeptide(L)'
;MVTSLSLPPFNYFVINFFTFSLFFLFLIKKSNQHKNKKFFFMYGWLFGFGYFATNLYWISISLTFDQNFSFLIPLTVILIPSFLAIFYGLFSYLFISFKPKKIISSFLYFSLIFGLIEFIRGLILTGFPWNLIAYSFSNQLEILGIISVIGTYGFNLFCISLFTSPAILILRDSRRDLGICFFFFMIIIFFYFYGYHYKEKFNNAYKIDYDYKIRVIGSNVSLD
;
A
#
# COMPACT_ATOMS: atom_id res chain seq x y z
N MET A 1 -1.56 -8.91 -8.49
CA MET A 1 -0.27 -9.42 -9.02
C MET A 1 0.63 -8.29 -9.51
N VAL A 2 0.30 -7.54 -10.56
CA VAL A 2 1.20 -6.48 -11.10
C VAL A 2 1.57 -5.44 -10.06
N THR A 3 0.65 -5.03 -9.18
CA THR A 3 0.90 -4.10 -8.07
C THR A 3 2.02 -4.57 -7.12
N SER A 4 2.26 -5.88 -6.99
CA SER A 4 3.31 -6.41 -6.12
C SER A 4 4.72 -6.04 -6.59
N LEU A 5 4.91 -5.78 -7.87
CA LEU A 5 6.18 -5.32 -8.41
C LEU A 5 6.57 -3.90 -7.91
N SER A 6 5.65 -3.20 -7.28
CA SER A 6 5.96 -1.90 -6.67
C SER A 6 6.68 -1.99 -5.34
N LEU A 7 6.65 -3.16 -4.69
CA LEU A 7 7.28 -3.41 -3.41
C LEU A 7 8.68 -4.04 -3.58
N PRO A 8 9.51 -4.05 -2.51
CA PRO A 8 10.76 -4.78 -2.52
C PRO A 8 10.56 -6.27 -2.90
N PRO A 9 11.49 -6.88 -3.63
CA PRO A 9 12.77 -6.33 -4.07
C PRO A 9 12.73 -5.50 -5.37
N PHE A 10 11.59 -5.44 -6.06
CA PHE A 10 11.49 -4.83 -7.41
C PHE A 10 11.44 -3.29 -7.36
N ASN A 11 10.64 -2.72 -6.44
CA ASN A 11 10.52 -1.27 -6.19
C ASN A 11 10.06 -0.42 -7.41
N TYR A 12 9.29 -1.01 -8.32
CA TYR A 12 8.73 -0.30 -9.48
C TYR A 12 7.47 0.48 -9.08
N PHE A 13 7.60 1.49 -8.21
CA PHE A 13 6.46 2.25 -7.68
C PHE A 13 5.57 2.88 -8.77
N VAL A 14 6.13 3.18 -9.95
CA VAL A 14 5.39 3.75 -11.08
C VAL A 14 4.21 2.85 -11.52
N ILE A 15 4.32 1.54 -11.33
CA ILE A 15 3.25 0.59 -11.64
C ILE A 15 1.96 0.91 -10.88
N ASN A 16 2.08 1.46 -9.66
CA ASN A 16 0.92 1.80 -8.85
C ASN A 16 0.04 2.88 -9.48
N PHE A 17 0.61 3.81 -10.24
CA PHE A 17 -0.18 4.81 -10.98
C PHE A 17 -1.14 4.15 -11.97
N PHE A 18 -0.73 3.06 -12.60
CA PHE A 18 -1.60 2.31 -13.52
C PHE A 18 -2.60 1.45 -12.76
N THR A 19 -2.13 0.65 -11.80
CA THR A 19 -2.98 -0.34 -11.12
C THR A 19 -4.07 0.30 -10.29
N PHE A 20 -3.77 1.34 -9.51
CA PHE A 20 -4.76 2.05 -8.69
C PHE A 20 -5.70 2.89 -9.55
N SER A 21 -5.17 3.60 -10.56
CA SER A 21 -6.01 4.34 -11.50
C SER A 21 -6.98 3.41 -12.25
N LEU A 22 -6.50 2.28 -12.77
CA LEU A 22 -7.35 1.31 -13.45
C LEU A 22 -8.38 0.68 -12.51
N PHE A 23 -8.02 0.38 -11.28
CA PHE A 23 -8.94 -0.17 -10.29
C PHE A 23 -10.05 0.83 -9.95
N PHE A 24 -9.72 2.09 -9.71
CA PHE A 24 -10.70 3.15 -9.49
C PHE A 24 -11.62 3.35 -10.71
N LEU A 25 -11.04 3.48 -11.92
CA LEU A 25 -11.79 3.60 -13.18
C LEU A 25 -12.76 2.43 -13.38
N PHE A 26 -12.31 1.20 -13.10
CA PHE A 26 -13.14 0.02 -13.19
C PHE A 26 -14.34 0.11 -12.25
N LEU A 27 -14.10 0.42 -10.96
CA LEU A 27 -15.17 0.55 -9.96
C LEU A 27 -16.18 1.63 -10.36
N ILE A 28 -15.71 2.80 -10.81
CA ILE A 28 -16.60 3.90 -11.24
C ILE A 28 -17.42 3.49 -12.47
N LYS A 29 -16.79 2.98 -13.53
CA LYS A 29 -17.50 2.61 -14.78
C LYS A 29 -18.50 1.48 -14.54
N LYS A 30 -18.09 0.44 -13.80
CA LYS A 30 -18.96 -0.70 -13.53
C LYS A 30 -20.09 -0.38 -12.57
N SER A 31 -19.94 0.59 -11.66
CA SER A 31 -21.02 1.02 -10.76
C SER A 31 -22.24 1.59 -11.49
N ASN A 32 -22.06 2.06 -12.71
CA ASN A 32 -23.15 2.54 -13.54
C ASN A 32 -23.88 1.39 -14.26
N GLN A 33 -23.26 0.22 -14.42
CA GLN A 33 -23.78 -0.94 -15.14
C GLN A 33 -24.36 -2.01 -14.20
N HIS A 34 -23.78 -2.17 -13.01
CA HIS A 34 -24.14 -3.22 -12.07
C HIS A 34 -24.60 -2.63 -10.74
N LYS A 35 -25.80 -3.03 -10.30
CA LYS A 35 -26.35 -2.64 -8.98
C LYS A 35 -25.96 -3.61 -7.86
N ASN A 36 -25.49 -4.83 -8.20
CA ASN A 36 -25.17 -5.84 -7.22
C ASN A 36 -23.84 -5.56 -6.51
N LYS A 37 -23.89 -5.18 -5.25
CA LYS A 37 -22.72 -4.85 -4.43
C LYS A 37 -21.78 -6.05 -4.19
N LYS A 38 -22.33 -7.29 -4.18
CA LYS A 38 -21.52 -8.53 -4.02
C LYS A 38 -20.54 -8.70 -5.18
N PHE A 39 -20.90 -8.25 -6.37
CA PHE A 39 -20.02 -8.21 -7.53
C PHE A 39 -18.74 -7.39 -7.23
N PHE A 40 -18.90 -6.20 -6.64
CA PHE A 40 -17.78 -5.33 -6.29
C PHE A 40 -16.93 -5.88 -5.17
N PHE A 41 -17.55 -6.54 -4.16
CA PHE A 41 -16.81 -7.29 -3.16
C PHE A 41 -15.88 -8.32 -3.80
N MET A 42 -16.41 -9.14 -4.73
CA MET A 42 -15.62 -10.16 -5.41
C MET A 42 -14.44 -9.55 -6.18
N TYR A 43 -14.65 -8.44 -6.90
CA TYR A 43 -13.57 -7.78 -7.63
C TYR A 43 -12.49 -7.18 -6.71
N GLY A 44 -12.90 -6.54 -5.61
CA GLY A 44 -11.96 -6.09 -4.60
C GLY A 44 -11.19 -7.25 -3.98
N TRP A 45 -11.89 -8.35 -3.68
CA TRP A 45 -11.29 -9.57 -3.17
C TRP A 45 -10.28 -10.16 -4.15
N LEU A 46 -10.60 -10.27 -5.43
CA LEU A 46 -9.67 -10.75 -6.46
C LEU A 46 -8.45 -9.85 -6.62
N PHE A 47 -8.64 -8.52 -6.56
CA PHE A 47 -7.54 -7.56 -6.58
C PHE A 47 -6.61 -7.77 -5.38
N GLY A 48 -7.18 -7.87 -4.17
CA GLY A 48 -6.46 -8.14 -2.93
C GLY A 48 -5.77 -9.50 -2.92
N PHE A 49 -6.49 -10.56 -3.34
CA PHE A 49 -5.92 -11.90 -3.42
C PHE A 49 -4.68 -11.94 -4.32
N GLY A 50 -4.78 -11.38 -5.54
CA GLY A 50 -3.63 -11.31 -6.44
C GLY A 50 -2.47 -10.48 -5.88
N TYR A 51 -2.76 -9.43 -5.11
CA TYR A 51 -1.75 -8.62 -4.42
C TYR A 51 -1.05 -9.38 -3.30
N PHE A 52 -1.81 -9.97 -2.39
CA PHE A 52 -1.26 -10.68 -1.23
C PHE A 52 -0.62 -12.02 -1.61
N ALA A 53 -1.18 -12.78 -2.54
CA ALA A 53 -0.60 -14.06 -2.97
C ALA A 53 0.81 -13.91 -3.53
N THR A 54 1.06 -12.83 -4.29
CA THR A 54 2.38 -12.55 -4.86
C THR A 54 3.37 -11.94 -3.86
N ASN A 55 2.87 -11.28 -2.80
CA ASN A 55 3.75 -10.62 -1.82
C ASN A 55 4.03 -11.48 -0.58
N LEU A 56 3.20 -12.49 -0.28
CA LEU A 56 3.26 -13.23 0.98
C LEU A 56 3.61 -14.70 0.81
N TYR A 57 3.93 -15.17 -0.41
CA TYR A 57 4.32 -16.57 -0.66
C TYR A 57 5.49 -17.01 0.23
N TRP A 58 6.39 -16.07 0.57
CA TRP A 58 7.56 -16.33 1.39
C TRP A 58 7.22 -16.79 2.82
N ILE A 59 6.02 -16.46 3.34
CA ILE A 59 5.58 -16.92 4.66
C ILE A 59 5.52 -18.45 4.69
N SER A 60 5.17 -19.08 3.58
CA SER A 60 5.13 -20.54 3.49
C SER A 60 6.51 -21.20 3.60
N ILE A 61 7.60 -20.45 3.34
CA ILE A 61 8.98 -20.97 3.47
C ILE A 61 9.27 -21.33 4.93
N SER A 62 8.67 -20.65 5.91
CA SER A 62 8.83 -21.00 7.31
C SER A 62 8.38 -22.43 7.65
N LEU A 63 7.46 -22.99 6.87
CA LEU A 63 6.98 -24.37 7.03
C LEU A 63 7.94 -25.43 6.45
N THR A 64 8.99 -25.01 5.74
CA THR A 64 10.01 -25.94 5.23
C THR A 64 11.06 -26.32 6.28
N PHE A 65 11.14 -25.57 7.40
CA PHE A 65 12.08 -25.85 8.49
C PHE A 65 11.71 -27.11 9.27
N ASP A 66 10.42 -27.50 9.29
CA ASP A 66 9.98 -28.75 9.86
C ASP A 66 9.19 -29.56 8.81
N GLN A 67 9.73 -30.73 8.43
CA GLN A 67 9.15 -31.59 7.40
C GLN A 67 7.72 -32.03 7.73
N ASN A 68 7.37 -32.12 9.01
CA ASN A 68 6.02 -32.47 9.45
C ASN A 68 4.96 -31.42 9.03
N PHE A 69 5.34 -30.19 8.78
CA PHE A 69 4.43 -29.11 8.38
C PHE A 69 4.46 -28.76 6.90
N SER A 70 5.35 -29.37 6.12
CA SER A 70 5.51 -29.05 4.67
C SER A 70 4.23 -29.30 3.85
N PHE A 71 3.36 -30.23 4.27
CA PHE A 71 2.06 -30.46 3.61
C PHE A 71 1.09 -29.26 3.74
N LEU A 72 1.32 -28.31 4.69
CA LEU A 72 0.51 -27.12 4.87
C LEU A 72 0.89 -25.99 3.92
N ILE A 73 2.02 -26.08 3.19
CA ILE A 73 2.50 -25.03 2.28
C ILE A 73 1.43 -24.62 1.26
N PRO A 74 0.79 -25.53 0.49
CA PRO A 74 -0.25 -25.11 -0.45
C PRO A 74 -1.44 -24.40 0.22
N LEU A 75 -1.78 -24.84 1.43
CA LEU A 75 -2.88 -24.27 2.21
C LEU A 75 -2.55 -22.82 2.65
N THR A 76 -1.36 -22.57 3.17
CA THR A 76 -0.94 -21.22 3.63
C THR A 76 -0.83 -20.24 2.49
N VAL A 77 -0.31 -20.64 1.32
CA VAL A 77 -0.21 -19.80 0.12
C VAL A 77 -1.58 -19.36 -0.39
N ILE A 78 -2.63 -20.11 -0.13
CA ILE A 78 -4.01 -19.78 -0.54
C ILE A 78 -4.78 -19.10 0.58
N LEU A 79 -4.77 -19.63 1.81
CA LEU A 79 -5.62 -19.14 2.90
C LEU A 79 -5.21 -17.75 3.40
N ILE A 80 -3.92 -17.50 3.60
CA ILE A 80 -3.46 -16.20 4.13
C ILE A 80 -3.83 -15.08 3.16
N PRO A 81 -3.49 -15.15 1.85
CA PRO A 81 -3.92 -14.14 0.91
C PRO A 81 -5.43 -14.02 0.78
N SER A 82 -6.16 -15.14 0.81
CA SER A 82 -7.63 -15.15 0.72
C SER A 82 -8.27 -14.41 1.89
N PHE A 83 -7.77 -14.63 3.10
CA PHE A 83 -8.23 -13.95 4.30
C PHE A 83 -7.95 -12.44 4.23
N LEU A 84 -6.73 -12.05 3.91
CA LEU A 84 -6.35 -10.63 3.79
C LEU A 84 -7.09 -9.93 2.65
N ALA A 85 -7.41 -10.64 1.58
CA ALA A 85 -8.20 -10.11 0.47
C ALA A 85 -9.63 -9.73 0.87
N ILE A 86 -10.17 -10.26 1.98
CA ILE A 86 -11.49 -9.86 2.51
C ILE A 86 -11.53 -8.36 2.78
N PHE A 87 -10.45 -7.78 3.29
CA PHE A 87 -10.36 -6.34 3.54
C PHE A 87 -10.53 -5.51 2.25
N TYR A 88 -9.94 -5.95 1.14
CA TYR A 88 -10.08 -5.27 -0.15
C TYR A 88 -11.45 -5.50 -0.79
N GLY A 89 -12.04 -6.66 -0.54
CA GLY A 89 -13.45 -6.93 -0.85
C GLY A 89 -14.39 -5.99 -0.10
N LEU A 90 -14.21 -5.85 1.22
CA LEU A 90 -14.97 -4.94 2.08
C LEU A 90 -14.78 -3.48 1.64
N PHE A 91 -13.54 -3.08 1.35
CA PHE A 91 -13.26 -1.75 0.79
C PHE A 91 -14.12 -1.47 -0.45
N SER A 92 -14.09 -2.36 -1.45
CA SER A 92 -14.83 -2.17 -2.70
C SER A 92 -16.35 -2.17 -2.48
N TYR A 93 -16.83 -3.03 -1.59
CA TYR A 93 -18.25 -3.07 -1.20
C TYR A 93 -18.70 -1.76 -0.55
N LEU A 94 -17.93 -1.25 0.42
CA LEU A 94 -18.22 -0.01 1.13
C LEU A 94 -18.12 1.20 0.19
N PHE A 95 -17.07 1.24 -0.63
CA PHE A 95 -16.90 2.30 -1.61
C PHE A 95 -18.14 2.44 -2.51
N ILE A 96 -18.60 1.35 -3.10
CA ILE A 96 -19.77 1.37 -4.00
C ILE A 96 -21.07 1.64 -3.23
N SER A 97 -21.15 1.21 -1.96
CA SER A 97 -22.37 1.42 -1.15
C SER A 97 -22.66 2.88 -0.88
N PHE A 98 -21.63 3.69 -0.72
CA PHE A 98 -21.74 5.08 -0.31
C PHE A 98 -21.05 6.04 -1.29
N LYS A 99 -20.74 5.58 -2.51
CA LYS A 99 -20.05 6.37 -3.54
C LYS A 99 -20.76 7.71 -3.81
N PRO A 100 -20.06 8.85 -3.65
CA PRO A 100 -20.58 10.15 -4.03
C PRO A 100 -20.83 10.26 -5.55
N LYS A 101 -21.69 11.23 -5.94
CA LYS A 101 -21.99 11.46 -7.37
C LYS A 101 -20.85 12.19 -8.09
N LYS A 102 -20.22 13.18 -7.44
CA LYS A 102 -19.11 13.96 -8.03
C LYS A 102 -17.83 13.15 -8.06
N ILE A 103 -17.08 13.21 -9.15
CA ILE A 103 -15.84 12.44 -9.35
C ILE A 103 -14.80 12.75 -8.29
N ILE A 104 -14.57 14.03 -7.98
CA ILE A 104 -13.60 14.44 -6.94
C ILE A 104 -14.00 13.86 -5.58
N SER A 105 -15.27 13.96 -5.20
CA SER A 105 -15.74 13.40 -3.93
C SER A 105 -15.62 11.87 -3.91
N SER A 106 -15.86 11.20 -5.05
CA SER A 106 -15.66 9.76 -5.18
C SER A 106 -14.19 9.38 -5.05
N PHE A 107 -13.28 10.15 -5.61
CA PHE A 107 -11.83 9.95 -5.49
C PHE A 107 -11.36 10.10 -4.04
N LEU A 108 -11.75 11.18 -3.37
CA LEU A 108 -11.38 11.41 -1.96
C LEU A 108 -11.98 10.32 -1.06
N TYR A 109 -13.21 9.93 -1.32
CA TYR A 109 -13.88 8.86 -0.58
C TYR A 109 -13.21 7.50 -0.82
N PHE A 110 -12.79 7.19 -2.07
CA PHE A 110 -12.02 6.00 -2.40
C PHE A 110 -10.74 5.94 -1.58
N SER A 111 -9.95 7.00 -1.59
CA SER A 111 -8.70 7.08 -0.86
C SER A 111 -8.90 6.94 0.65
N LEU A 112 -9.91 7.65 1.20
CA LEU A 112 -10.22 7.62 2.63
C LEU A 112 -10.63 6.21 3.09
N ILE A 113 -11.59 5.56 2.40
CA ILE A 113 -12.06 4.24 2.79
C ILE A 113 -10.97 3.19 2.61
N PHE A 114 -10.16 3.31 1.55
CA PHE A 114 -9.06 2.37 1.34
C PHE A 114 -8.00 2.52 2.43
N GLY A 115 -7.59 3.76 2.74
CA GLY A 115 -6.66 4.04 3.84
C GLY A 115 -7.18 3.59 5.20
N LEU A 116 -8.49 3.78 5.47
CA LEU A 116 -9.13 3.32 6.71
C LEU A 116 -9.13 1.78 6.81
N ILE A 117 -9.44 1.09 5.73
CA ILE A 117 -9.41 -0.38 5.68
C ILE A 117 -7.98 -0.92 5.90
N GLU A 118 -6.97 -0.28 5.31
CA GLU A 118 -5.56 -0.62 5.54
C GLU A 118 -5.16 -0.39 7.02
N PHE A 119 -5.62 0.70 7.63
CA PHE A 119 -5.39 0.98 9.05
C PHE A 119 -6.06 -0.09 9.93
N ILE A 120 -7.33 -0.43 9.67
CA ILE A 120 -8.06 -1.46 10.40
C ILE A 120 -7.36 -2.82 10.25
N ARG A 121 -6.94 -3.19 9.03
CA ARG A 121 -6.19 -4.43 8.77
C ARG A 121 -4.89 -4.49 9.59
N GLY A 122 -4.23 -3.35 9.77
CA GLY A 122 -3.00 -3.25 10.56
C GLY A 122 -3.20 -3.38 12.07
N LEU A 123 -4.45 -3.32 12.58
CA LEU A 123 -4.76 -3.37 14.02
C LEU A 123 -5.53 -4.64 14.42
N ILE A 124 -6.38 -5.16 13.56
CA ILE A 124 -7.24 -6.33 13.87
C ILE A 124 -6.38 -7.60 13.94
N LEU A 125 -6.76 -8.52 14.85
CA LEU A 125 -6.17 -9.86 15.01
C LEU A 125 -4.64 -9.83 15.18
N THR A 126 -4.16 -9.08 16.17
CA THR A 126 -2.73 -8.82 16.43
C THR A 126 -2.04 -7.90 15.43
N GLY A 127 -2.76 -7.50 14.37
CA GLY A 127 -2.30 -6.60 13.32
C GLY A 127 -1.47 -7.28 12.24
N PHE A 128 -1.72 -6.87 10.99
CA PHE A 128 -0.87 -7.25 9.86
C PHE A 128 -0.54 -6.00 9.02
N PRO A 129 0.38 -5.15 9.51
CA PRO A 129 0.71 -3.88 8.85
C PRO A 129 1.62 -4.04 7.63
N TRP A 130 1.91 -5.26 7.22
CA TRP A 130 2.81 -5.56 6.11
C TRP A 130 2.15 -5.23 4.77
N ASN A 131 2.98 -4.99 3.76
CA ASN A 131 2.54 -4.73 2.39
C ASN A 131 1.62 -3.51 2.27
N LEU A 132 1.88 -2.44 3.05
CA LEU A 132 1.26 -1.13 2.79
C LEU A 132 1.78 -0.56 1.47
N ILE A 133 0.93 0.16 0.76
CA ILE A 133 1.30 0.80 -0.52
C ILE A 133 2.41 1.85 -0.33
N ALA A 134 2.49 2.45 0.84
CA ALA A 134 3.58 3.33 1.24
C ALA A 134 4.98 2.73 1.07
N TYR A 135 5.11 1.41 1.24
CA TYR A 135 6.40 0.72 1.13
C TYR A 135 6.93 0.63 -0.31
N SER A 136 6.13 1.01 -1.30
CA SER A 136 6.62 1.19 -2.67
C SER A 136 7.70 2.29 -2.80
N PHE A 137 7.81 3.16 -1.80
CA PHE A 137 8.85 4.19 -1.70
C PHE A 137 10.03 3.78 -0.81
N SER A 138 10.17 2.49 -0.44
CA SER A 138 11.21 2.01 0.49
C SER A 138 12.65 2.38 0.07
N ASN A 139 12.91 2.52 -1.22
CA ASN A 139 14.21 2.93 -1.75
C ASN A 139 14.41 4.46 -1.84
N GLN A 140 13.39 5.26 -1.53
CA GLN A 140 13.41 6.72 -1.60
C GLN A 140 13.39 7.31 -0.17
N LEU A 141 14.52 7.25 0.53
CA LEU A 141 14.63 7.69 1.93
C LEU A 141 14.21 9.15 2.11
N GLU A 142 14.46 10.00 1.12
CA GLU A 142 14.06 11.40 1.11
C GLU A 142 12.53 11.53 1.19
N ILE A 143 11.78 10.72 0.44
CA ILE A 143 10.31 10.74 0.48
C ILE A 143 9.80 10.16 1.81
N LEU A 144 10.46 9.11 2.32
CA LEU A 144 10.05 8.48 3.59
C LEU A 144 10.28 9.38 4.80
N GLY A 145 11.14 10.40 4.72
CA GLY A 145 11.39 11.34 5.82
C GLY A 145 10.11 11.98 6.39
N ILE A 146 9.05 12.14 5.59
CA ILE A 146 7.78 12.70 6.02
C ILE A 146 7.01 11.80 6.99
N ILE A 147 7.30 10.51 7.04
CA ILE A 147 6.66 9.56 7.96
C ILE A 147 6.85 9.98 9.42
N SER A 148 7.96 10.65 9.74
CA SER A 148 8.20 11.21 11.09
C SER A 148 7.15 12.24 11.52
N VAL A 149 6.44 12.86 10.56
CA VAL A 149 5.44 13.90 10.81
C VAL A 149 4.02 13.35 10.73
N ILE A 150 3.71 12.62 9.66
CA ILE A 150 2.32 12.18 9.37
C ILE A 150 2.06 10.71 9.71
N GLY A 151 3.08 9.98 10.13
CA GLY A 151 3.01 8.55 10.42
C GLY A 151 2.88 7.68 9.16
N THR A 152 3.08 6.37 9.33
CA THR A 152 3.07 5.40 8.23
C THR A 152 1.70 5.31 7.55
N TYR A 153 0.62 5.30 8.30
CA TYR A 153 -0.74 5.20 7.73
C TYR A 153 -1.20 6.50 7.05
N GLY A 154 -0.79 7.66 7.59
CA GLY A 154 -1.02 8.95 6.92
C GLY A 154 -0.29 9.01 5.57
N PHE A 155 0.95 8.56 5.53
CA PHE A 155 1.71 8.45 4.29
C PHE A 155 1.11 7.40 3.34
N ASN A 156 0.59 6.27 3.86
CA ASN A 156 -0.10 5.27 3.05
C ASN A 156 -1.37 5.82 2.38
N LEU A 157 -2.17 6.58 3.13
CA LEU A 157 -3.34 7.28 2.59
C LEU A 157 -2.96 8.26 1.47
N PHE A 158 -1.88 9.02 1.67
CA PHE A 158 -1.34 9.91 0.65
C PHE A 158 -0.90 9.13 -0.61
N CYS A 159 -0.18 8.01 -0.46
CA CYS A 159 0.25 7.15 -1.58
C CYS A 159 -0.93 6.61 -2.38
N ILE A 160 -1.98 6.12 -1.70
CA ILE A 160 -3.21 5.65 -2.36
C ILE A 160 -3.82 6.79 -3.18
N SER A 161 -3.91 8.00 -2.62
CA SER A 161 -4.45 9.18 -3.30
C SER A 161 -3.58 9.57 -4.50
N LEU A 162 -2.26 9.64 -4.32
CA LEU A 162 -1.30 9.98 -5.37
C LEU A 162 -1.43 8.99 -6.56
N PHE A 163 -1.39 7.69 -6.29
CA PHE A 163 -1.44 6.66 -7.33
C PHE A 163 -2.79 6.56 -8.03
N THR A 164 -3.87 6.97 -7.36
CA THR A 164 -5.21 6.99 -7.95
C THR A 164 -5.48 8.29 -8.72
N SER A 165 -4.77 9.39 -8.42
CA SER A 165 -5.03 10.71 -8.98
C SER A 165 -5.03 10.79 -10.51
N PRO A 166 -4.21 10.01 -11.28
CA PRO A 166 -4.26 10.06 -12.74
C PRO A 166 -5.59 9.61 -13.34
N ALA A 167 -6.38 8.80 -12.61
CA ALA A 167 -7.71 8.41 -13.08
C ALA A 167 -8.66 9.62 -13.24
N ILE A 168 -8.42 10.70 -12.48
CA ILE A 168 -9.20 11.94 -12.59
C ILE A 168 -9.01 12.59 -13.96
N LEU A 169 -7.82 12.45 -14.57
CA LEU A 169 -7.55 13.00 -15.91
C LEU A 169 -8.49 12.41 -16.97
N ILE A 170 -8.90 11.14 -16.75
CA ILE A 170 -9.80 10.41 -17.67
C ILE A 170 -11.27 10.69 -17.34
N LEU A 171 -11.63 10.78 -16.04
CA LEU A 171 -13.01 10.90 -15.55
C LEU A 171 -13.45 12.35 -15.31
N ARG A 172 -12.59 13.31 -15.53
CA ARG A 172 -12.83 14.73 -15.20
C ARG A 172 -14.13 15.26 -15.79
N ASP A 173 -14.85 16.00 -14.96
CA ASP A 173 -16.03 16.77 -15.38
C ASP A 173 -15.66 18.22 -15.74
N SER A 174 -14.54 18.72 -15.20
CA SER A 174 -14.08 20.09 -15.41
C SER A 174 -12.55 20.22 -15.45
N ARG A 175 -12.06 21.37 -15.97
CA ARG A 175 -10.62 21.69 -15.95
C ARG A 175 -10.07 21.85 -14.54
N ARG A 176 -10.92 22.19 -13.56
CA ARG A 176 -10.53 22.31 -12.13
C ARG A 176 -10.05 20.99 -11.54
N ASP A 177 -10.57 19.87 -12.09
CA ASP A 177 -10.23 18.53 -11.61
C ASP A 177 -8.76 18.19 -11.88
N LEU A 178 -8.15 18.82 -12.90
CA LEU A 178 -6.71 18.70 -13.17
C LEU A 178 -5.85 19.23 -12.01
N GLY A 179 -6.35 20.24 -11.29
CA GLY A 179 -5.65 20.82 -10.14
C GLY A 179 -5.39 19.80 -9.04
N ILE A 180 -6.25 18.79 -8.88
CA ILE A 180 -6.07 17.74 -7.87
C ILE A 180 -4.86 16.85 -8.21
N CYS A 181 -4.76 16.41 -9.45
CA CYS A 181 -3.62 15.60 -9.88
C CYS A 181 -2.31 16.38 -9.67
N PHE A 182 -2.28 17.64 -10.12
CA PHE A 182 -1.15 18.53 -9.92
C PHE A 182 -0.82 18.74 -8.42
N PHE A 183 -1.84 18.91 -7.57
CA PHE A 183 -1.69 19.06 -6.13
C PHE A 183 -0.96 17.87 -5.49
N PHE A 184 -1.35 16.63 -5.79
CA PHE A 184 -0.68 15.45 -5.26
C PHE A 184 0.77 15.31 -5.75
N PHE A 185 1.04 15.68 -7.01
CA PHE A 185 2.40 15.72 -7.53
C PHE A 185 3.26 16.80 -6.86
N MET A 186 2.71 17.97 -6.57
CA MET A 186 3.44 18.99 -5.82
C MET A 186 3.74 18.57 -4.39
N ILE A 187 2.84 17.85 -3.72
CA ILE A 187 3.07 17.34 -2.36
C ILE A 187 4.20 16.30 -2.35
N ILE A 188 4.28 15.38 -3.31
CA ILE A 188 5.38 14.40 -3.32
C ILE A 188 6.74 15.08 -3.55
N ILE A 189 6.79 16.14 -4.37
CA ILE A 189 7.98 16.98 -4.55
C ILE A 189 8.34 17.66 -3.22
N PHE A 190 7.37 18.22 -2.51
CA PHE A 190 7.59 18.82 -1.19
C PHE A 190 8.13 17.77 -0.18
N PHE A 191 7.59 16.54 -0.16
CA PHE A 191 8.08 15.47 0.71
C PHE A 191 9.53 15.11 0.41
N TYR A 192 9.91 15.08 -0.88
CA TYR A 192 11.29 14.84 -1.29
C TYR A 192 12.24 15.92 -0.75
N PHE A 193 11.92 17.21 -0.94
CA PHE A 193 12.78 18.29 -0.45
C PHE A 193 12.83 18.36 1.07
N TYR A 194 11.70 18.09 1.75
CA TYR A 194 11.65 18.00 3.20
C TYR A 194 12.62 16.93 3.71
N GLY A 195 12.53 15.71 3.20
CA GLY A 195 13.39 14.62 3.65
C GLY A 195 14.84 14.79 3.21
N TYR A 196 15.10 15.39 2.04
CA TYR A 196 16.45 15.74 1.61
C TYR A 196 17.13 16.70 2.61
N HIS A 197 16.43 17.74 3.05
CA HIS A 197 16.93 18.66 4.08
C HIS A 197 17.27 17.92 5.40
N TYR A 198 16.41 17.01 5.84
CA TYR A 198 16.66 16.22 7.05
C TYR A 198 17.85 15.27 6.90
N LYS A 199 18.00 14.64 5.74
CA LYS A 199 19.14 13.77 5.44
C LYS A 199 20.45 14.55 5.45
N GLU A 200 20.47 15.74 4.86
CA GLU A 200 21.63 16.62 4.90
C GLU A 200 21.98 17.06 6.33
N LYS A 201 20.99 17.47 7.12
CA LYS A 201 21.16 17.80 8.52
C LYS A 201 21.72 16.63 9.33
N PHE A 202 21.24 15.40 9.08
CA PHE A 202 21.75 14.19 9.74
C PHE A 202 23.21 13.90 9.36
N ASN A 203 23.55 14.01 8.08
CA ASN A 203 24.92 13.77 7.61
C ASN A 203 25.93 14.78 8.16
N ASN A 204 25.47 16.02 8.39
CA ASN A 204 26.28 17.12 8.92
C ASN A 204 26.23 17.20 10.46
N ALA A 205 25.44 16.32 11.11
CA ALA A 205 25.38 16.29 12.57
C ALA A 205 26.73 15.91 13.17
N TYR A 206 27.10 16.58 14.26
CA TYR A 206 28.32 16.26 15.01
C TYR A 206 28.23 14.83 15.54
N LYS A 207 29.19 14.00 15.14
CA LYS A 207 29.31 12.63 15.66
C LYS A 207 30.08 12.70 16.98
N ILE A 208 29.40 12.34 18.06
CA ILE A 208 30.07 12.17 19.38
C ILE A 208 30.74 10.82 19.33
N ASP A 209 32.05 10.81 19.43
CA ASP A 209 32.82 9.58 19.67
C ASP A 209 32.57 9.14 21.12
N TYR A 210 31.90 8.01 21.27
CA TYR A 210 31.77 7.37 22.60
C TYR A 210 32.90 6.39 22.81
N ASP A 211 33.51 6.44 23.99
CA ASP A 211 34.57 5.49 24.41
C ASP A 211 34.04 4.07 24.70
N TYR A 212 32.79 3.77 24.31
CA TYR A 212 32.19 2.47 24.54
C TYR A 212 32.44 1.54 23.35
N LYS A 213 33.12 0.41 23.61
CA LYS A 213 33.26 -0.68 22.64
C LYS A 213 32.12 -1.66 22.82
N ILE A 214 31.17 -1.70 21.87
CA ILE A 214 30.10 -2.68 21.84
C ILE A 214 30.52 -3.82 20.91
N ARG A 215 30.55 -5.05 21.43
CA ARG A 215 30.77 -6.25 20.64
C ARG A 215 29.39 -6.93 20.42
N VAL A 216 28.92 -6.95 19.22
CA VAL A 216 27.74 -7.73 18.84
C VAL A 216 28.23 -9.12 18.40
N ILE A 217 27.78 -10.16 19.10
CA ILE A 217 28.11 -11.54 18.79
C ILE A 217 26.85 -12.17 18.15
N GLY A 218 26.96 -12.49 16.85
CA GLY A 218 25.98 -13.35 16.21
C GLY A 218 26.26 -14.79 16.64
N SER A 219 25.23 -15.48 17.14
CA SER A 219 25.39 -16.87 17.63
C SER A 219 25.71 -17.85 16.49
N ASN A 220 25.43 -17.47 15.23
CA ASN A 220 25.59 -18.34 14.05
C ASN A 220 25.11 -19.79 14.28
N VAL A 221 24.03 -19.92 15.04
CA VAL A 221 23.42 -21.23 15.33
C VAL A 221 22.73 -21.69 14.06
N SER A 222 23.14 -22.85 13.54
CA SER A 222 22.41 -23.53 12.47
C SER A 222 21.01 -23.90 12.97
N LEU A 223 20.02 -23.75 12.13
CA LEU A 223 18.61 -24.12 12.39
C LEU A 223 18.32 -25.54 11.88
N ASP A 224 19.37 -26.41 11.87
CA ASP A 224 19.24 -27.82 11.47
C ASP A 224 18.39 -28.62 12.45
#